data_a60253cb200414cc4d4f716ae10dba0c
#
_entry.id   a60253cb200414cc4d4f716ae10dba0c
#
_cell.length_a   1.000
_cell.length_b   1.000
_cell.length_c   1.000
_cell.angle_alpha   90.00
_cell.angle_beta   90.00
_cell.angle_gamma   90.00
#
_symmetry.space_group_name_H-M   'P 1'
#
loop_
_entity.id
_entity.type
_entity.pdbx_description
1 polymer ?
#
loop_
_entity_poly.entity_id
_entity_poly.type
_entity_poly.pdbx_seq_one_letter_code
_entity_poly.pdbx_strand_id
1 'polypeptide(L)'
;MKRALIVMPLLLSLYAGAQELYVSTEPASNMPAHSLGIRMTSRFFKMEHEGITGIRFEPEIMWGVSKKLMIHVAGLASNQMQSSIEPEGASIYAKYRFLSKDDLHSHFRMAAYIKGAVINNPFYPQMIDNSRKPYKNAELDLEGGASGVAGGVVATQLIHKLAISGTLGYNRFMNNTKNRLPDEMSANAVNYSLSAGYLLLPRTYRSYEQTNLNLYVELLGKANTDAVSRNHYLDIAPAIQFIFNSATRIDLAYRTELFGNMPRNVFNTFTVRFEHNIFNVVKRKG
;
A
#
# COMPACT_ATOMS: atom_id res chain seq x y z
N MET A 1 36.12 26.52 -49.14
CA MET A 1 34.84 26.63 -48.40
C MET A 1 34.66 25.35 -47.57
N LYS A 2 35.01 25.39 -46.26
CA LYS A 2 34.90 24.26 -45.36
C LYS A 2 33.54 24.38 -44.64
N ARG A 3 32.61 23.45 -44.89
CA ARG A 3 31.35 23.38 -44.18
C ARG A 3 31.62 22.72 -42.82
N ALA A 4 31.55 23.47 -41.72
CA ALA A 4 31.55 22.96 -40.39
C ALA A 4 30.16 22.35 -40.11
N LEU A 5 30.11 21.02 -39.95
CA LEU A 5 28.94 20.30 -39.51
C LEU A 5 28.85 20.48 -37.99
N ILE A 6 27.96 21.35 -37.51
CA ILE A 6 27.65 21.48 -36.07
C ILE A 6 26.76 20.28 -35.70
N VAL A 7 27.37 19.28 -35.12
CA VAL A 7 26.63 18.20 -34.43
C VAL A 7 26.15 18.79 -33.09
N MET A 8 24.90 19.20 -33.06
CA MET A 8 24.21 19.60 -31.83
C MET A 8 23.91 18.35 -31.05
N PRO A 9 24.54 18.15 -29.87
CA PRO A 9 24.17 16.99 -29.01
C PRO A 9 22.74 17.20 -28.55
N LEU A 10 21.87 16.31 -28.99
CA LEU A 10 20.50 16.18 -28.48
C LEU A 10 20.60 15.72 -27.03
N LEU A 11 20.65 16.67 -26.11
CA LEU A 11 20.51 16.42 -24.68
C LEU A 11 19.07 15.93 -24.45
N LEU A 12 18.84 14.65 -24.68
CA LEU A 12 17.72 13.94 -24.11
C LEU A 12 17.93 13.94 -22.58
N SER A 13 17.36 14.93 -21.92
CA SER A 13 17.18 14.91 -20.48
C SER A 13 16.25 13.74 -20.16
N LEU A 14 16.87 12.59 -19.92
CA LEU A 14 16.21 11.44 -19.34
C LEU A 14 15.84 11.85 -17.90
N TYR A 15 14.62 12.32 -17.72
CA TYR A 15 14.06 12.53 -16.39
C TYR A 15 13.95 11.19 -15.69
N ALA A 16 14.95 10.86 -14.90
CA ALA A 16 14.82 9.84 -13.88
C ALA A 16 13.83 10.37 -12.83
N GLY A 17 12.55 10.14 -13.06
CA GLY A 17 11.56 10.35 -12.03
C GLY A 17 11.92 9.43 -10.87
N ALA A 18 12.40 9.98 -9.75
CA ALA A 18 12.49 9.22 -8.51
C ALA A 18 11.10 8.64 -8.27
N GLN A 19 11.02 7.31 -8.22
CA GLN A 19 9.76 6.63 -8.02
C GLN A 19 9.47 6.72 -6.52
N GLU A 20 8.44 7.50 -6.17
CA GLU A 20 7.96 7.61 -4.79
C GLU A 20 7.22 6.32 -4.46
N LEU A 21 7.79 5.48 -3.61
CA LEU A 21 7.22 4.18 -3.29
C LEU A 21 7.26 3.99 -1.79
N TYR A 22 6.10 3.86 -1.16
CA TYR A 22 5.97 3.51 0.24
C TYR A 22 5.66 2.02 0.41
N VAL A 23 5.77 1.51 1.63
CA VAL A 23 5.57 0.07 1.88
C VAL A 23 4.14 -0.23 2.28
N SER A 24 3.52 0.59 3.12
CA SER A 24 2.15 0.36 3.60
C SER A 24 1.11 1.19 2.86
N THR A 25 1.51 2.30 2.24
CA THR A 25 0.63 3.22 1.51
C THR A 25 1.00 3.31 0.03
N GLU A 26 0.06 3.76 -0.80
CA GLU A 26 0.32 4.06 -2.21
C GLU A 26 0.48 5.57 -2.40
N PRO A 27 1.56 6.06 -3.04
CA PRO A 27 1.73 7.47 -3.35
C PRO A 27 0.77 7.93 -4.47
N ALA A 28 0.69 9.24 -4.71
CA ALA A 28 -0.09 9.80 -5.82
C ALA A 28 0.50 9.48 -7.21
N SER A 29 1.76 9.06 -7.27
CA SER A 29 2.42 8.62 -8.50
C SER A 29 1.88 7.29 -8.98
N ASN A 30 1.78 7.12 -10.29
CA ASN A 30 1.43 5.86 -10.92
C ASN A 30 2.66 5.17 -11.48
N MET A 31 2.60 3.85 -11.61
CA MET A 31 3.56 3.11 -12.41
C MET A 31 3.56 3.61 -13.87
N PRO A 32 4.62 3.40 -14.64
CA PRO A 32 4.69 3.83 -16.04
C PRO A 32 3.53 3.28 -16.87
N ALA A 33 3.06 4.06 -17.82
CA ALA A 33 2.02 3.61 -18.75
C ALA A 33 2.49 2.38 -19.55
N HIS A 34 1.56 1.45 -19.82
CA HIS A 34 1.82 0.21 -20.57
C HIS A 34 2.83 -0.73 -19.89
N SER A 35 2.96 -0.65 -18.58
CA SER A 35 3.76 -1.56 -17.77
C SER A 35 2.88 -2.51 -16.96
N LEU A 36 3.43 -3.68 -16.65
CA LEU A 36 2.87 -4.65 -15.69
C LEU A 36 3.82 -4.76 -14.51
N GLY A 37 3.27 -4.90 -13.32
CA GLY A 37 3.99 -5.21 -12.11
C GLY A 37 3.45 -6.48 -11.49
N ILE A 38 4.33 -7.27 -10.92
CA ILE A 38 3.99 -8.41 -10.07
C ILE A 38 4.52 -8.10 -8.69
N ARG A 39 3.64 -8.16 -7.69
CA ARG A 39 3.97 -7.88 -6.30
C ARG A 39 3.54 -9.07 -5.43
N MET A 40 4.38 -9.42 -4.48
CA MET A 40 4.07 -10.36 -3.40
C MET A 40 4.33 -9.66 -2.09
N THR A 41 3.29 -9.45 -1.31
CA THR A 41 3.40 -8.94 0.06
C THR A 41 3.17 -10.10 1.03
N SER A 42 4.12 -10.30 1.94
CA SER A 42 4.04 -11.31 3.01
C SER A 42 4.04 -10.57 4.34
N ARG A 43 3.01 -10.77 5.15
CA ARG A 43 2.88 -10.17 6.47
C ARG A 43 2.95 -11.25 7.53
N PHE A 44 3.78 -11.04 8.54
CA PHE A 44 3.98 -11.90 9.70
C PHE A 44 3.56 -11.12 10.93
N PHE A 45 2.64 -11.65 11.72
CA PHE A 45 2.10 -10.97 12.89
C PHE A 45 1.80 -11.96 14.02
N LYS A 46 1.90 -11.46 15.25
CA LYS A 46 1.48 -12.22 16.42
C LYS A 46 0.01 -11.94 16.68
N MET A 47 -0.79 -13.00 16.76
CA MET A 47 -2.18 -12.91 17.17
C MET A 47 -2.23 -12.85 18.69
N GLU A 48 -2.73 -11.73 19.24
CA GLU A 48 -2.61 -11.41 20.69
C GLU A 48 -3.32 -12.43 21.59
N HIS A 49 -4.43 -13.01 21.12
CA HIS A 49 -5.24 -13.92 21.94
C HIS A 49 -4.92 -15.39 21.76
N GLU A 50 -4.37 -15.76 20.64
CA GLU A 50 -4.07 -17.16 20.32
C GLU A 50 -2.60 -17.52 20.56
N GLY A 51 -1.73 -16.50 20.67
CA GLY A 51 -0.29 -16.70 20.81
C GLY A 51 0.39 -17.32 19.59
N ILE A 52 -0.36 -17.45 18.48
CA ILE A 52 0.09 -18.06 17.22
C ILE A 52 0.66 -16.97 16.31
N THR A 53 1.65 -17.33 15.51
CA THR A 53 2.12 -16.46 14.43
C THR A 53 1.17 -16.56 13.24
N GLY A 54 0.52 -15.45 12.93
CA GLY A 54 -0.26 -15.29 11.72
C GLY A 54 0.63 -14.95 10.54
N ILE A 55 0.30 -15.51 9.37
CA ILE A 55 0.96 -15.22 8.11
C ILE A 55 -0.11 -14.90 7.08
N ARG A 56 0.06 -13.78 6.35
CA ARG A 56 -0.80 -13.41 5.21
C ARG A 56 0.03 -13.19 3.97
N PHE A 57 -0.42 -13.74 2.86
CA PHE A 57 0.14 -13.56 1.53
C PHE A 57 -0.84 -12.78 0.66
N GLU A 58 -0.31 -11.79 -0.05
CA GLU A 58 -1.05 -10.93 -0.96
C GLU A 58 -0.32 -10.87 -2.30
N PRO A 59 -0.51 -11.88 -3.18
CA PRO A 59 -0.08 -11.79 -4.57
C PRO A 59 -0.90 -10.74 -5.31
N GLU A 60 -0.24 -9.87 -6.06
CA GLU A 60 -0.87 -8.74 -6.74
C GLU A 60 -0.30 -8.56 -8.15
N ILE A 61 -1.17 -8.30 -9.11
CA ILE A 61 -0.83 -7.88 -10.46
C ILE A 61 -1.25 -6.43 -10.60
N MET A 62 -0.31 -5.60 -11.04
CA MET A 62 -0.49 -4.16 -11.23
C MET A 62 -0.39 -3.83 -12.72
N TRP A 63 -1.26 -2.96 -13.19
CA TRP A 63 -1.26 -2.51 -14.58
C TRP A 63 -1.28 -1.00 -14.68
N GLY A 64 -0.24 -0.43 -15.28
CA GLY A 64 -0.17 0.97 -15.72
C GLY A 64 -0.94 1.15 -17.01
N VAL A 65 -2.26 1.36 -16.92
CA VAL A 65 -3.15 1.52 -18.08
C VAL A 65 -2.76 2.76 -18.89
N SER A 66 -2.47 3.86 -18.19
CA SER A 66 -2.05 5.13 -18.78
C SER A 66 -1.18 5.91 -17.80
N LYS A 67 -0.67 7.07 -18.21
CA LYS A 67 0.04 7.98 -17.31
C LYS A 67 -0.81 8.42 -16.11
N LYS A 68 -2.15 8.37 -16.23
CA LYS A 68 -3.10 8.83 -15.21
C LYS A 68 -3.83 7.72 -14.49
N LEU A 69 -3.95 6.52 -15.07
CA LEU A 69 -4.74 5.42 -14.52
C LEU A 69 -3.86 4.19 -14.29
N MET A 70 -3.98 3.62 -13.10
CA MET A 70 -3.35 2.39 -12.65
C MET A 70 -4.41 1.49 -12.00
N ILE A 71 -4.34 0.19 -12.25
CA ILE A 71 -5.26 -0.81 -11.71
C ILE A 71 -4.44 -1.94 -11.10
N HIS A 72 -4.85 -2.42 -9.93
CA HIS A 72 -4.28 -3.58 -9.27
C HIS A 72 -5.36 -4.62 -9.02
N VAL A 73 -4.99 -5.89 -9.11
CA VAL A 73 -5.82 -7.04 -8.70
C VAL A 73 -4.99 -7.90 -7.77
N ALA A 74 -5.51 -8.18 -6.58
CA ALA A 74 -4.81 -8.96 -5.57
C ALA A 74 -5.65 -10.14 -5.10
N GLY A 75 -4.98 -11.26 -4.83
CA GLY A 75 -5.49 -12.37 -4.05
C GLY A 75 -5.08 -12.23 -2.59
N LEU A 76 -5.82 -12.86 -1.69
CA LEU A 76 -5.56 -12.83 -0.25
C LEU A 76 -5.60 -14.26 0.28
N ALA A 77 -4.60 -14.64 1.06
CA ALA A 77 -4.53 -15.94 1.73
C ALA A 77 -3.83 -15.81 3.09
N SER A 78 -4.36 -16.41 4.14
CA SER A 78 -3.74 -16.40 5.47
C SER A 78 -4.13 -17.62 6.30
N ASN A 79 -3.48 -17.76 7.48
CA ASN A 79 -3.88 -18.68 8.51
C ASN A 79 -4.58 -17.97 9.70
N GLN A 80 -5.08 -16.74 9.51
CA GLN A 80 -5.61 -15.93 10.60
C GLN A 80 -6.90 -16.50 11.21
N MET A 81 -7.73 -17.14 10.40
CA MET A 81 -9.02 -17.69 10.83
C MET A 81 -9.04 -19.22 10.84
N GLN A 82 -7.92 -19.86 10.50
CA GLN A 82 -7.79 -21.32 10.37
C GLN A 82 -6.38 -21.77 10.77
N SER A 83 -6.19 -23.06 11.02
CA SER A 83 -4.87 -23.62 11.36
C SER A 83 -3.91 -23.73 10.18
N SER A 84 -4.43 -23.67 8.96
CA SER A 84 -3.66 -23.71 7.69
C SER A 84 -3.83 -22.42 6.90
N ILE A 85 -2.94 -22.18 5.94
CA ILE A 85 -3.07 -21.04 5.02
C ILE A 85 -4.16 -21.36 4.00
N GLU A 86 -5.23 -20.56 4.02
CA GLU A 86 -6.39 -20.72 3.15
C GLU A 86 -6.64 -19.43 2.34
N PRO A 87 -7.23 -19.56 1.13
CA PRO A 87 -7.67 -18.40 0.37
C PRO A 87 -8.76 -17.63 1.12
N GLU A 88 -8.54 -16.34 1.36
CA GLU A 88 -9.46 -15.44 2.07
C GLU A 88 -10.36 -14.65 1.14
N GLY A 89 -9.88 -14.34 -0.08
CA GLY A 89 -10.63 -13.53 -1.03
C GLY A 89 -9.76 -12.85 -2.07
N ALA A 90 -10.32 -11.79 -2.64
CA ALA A 90 -9.65 -10.98 -3.66
C ALA A 90 -10.05 -9.51 -3.55
N SER A 91 -9.19 -8.63 -4.07
CA SER A 91 -9.47 -7.21 -4.14
C SER A 91 -9.08 -6.61 -5.48
N ILE A 92 -9.73 -5.50 -5.84
CA ILE A 92 -9.38 -4.65 -6.97
C ILE A 92 -9.18 -3.23 -6.45
N TYR A 93 -8.14 -2.57 -6.98
CA TYR A 93 -7.81 -1.19 -6.66
C TYR A 93 -7.59 -0.42 -7.96
N ALA A 94 -8.16 0.77 -8.06
CA ALA A 94 -7.93 1.67 -9.19
C ALA A 94 -7.57 3.07 -8.67
N LYS A 95 -6.53 3.67 -9.26
CA LYS A 95 -6.05 5.01 -8.89
C LYS A 95 -5.94 5.89 -10.13
N TYR A 96 -6.57 7.07 -10.05
CA TYR A 96 -6.55 8.09 -11.09
C TYR A 96 -5.81 9.33 -10.61
N ARG A 97 -4.66 9.63 -11.24
CA ARG A 97 -3.89 10.83 -10.99
C ARG A 97 -4.47 12.01 -11.77
N PHE A 98 -5.15 12.92 -11.07
CA PHE A 98 -5.81 14.06 -11.70
C PHE A 98 -4.95 15.32 -11.71
N LEU A 99 -3.92 15.42 -10.85
CA LEU A 99 -3.01 16.56 -10.79
C LEU A 99 -1.55 16.09 -10.82
N SER A 100 -0.73 16.75 -11.62
CA SER A 100 0.74 16.62 -11.62
C SER A 100 1.33 17.98 -11.96
N LYS A 101 2.14 18.51 -11.05
CA LYS A 101 2.97 19.69 -11.25
C LYS A 101 4.41 19.25 -11.07
N ASP A 102 5.19 19.37 -12.13
CA ASP A 102 6.58 18.94 -12.16
C ASP A 102 7.48 20.16 -12.40
N ASP A 103 8.46 20.33 -11.53
CA ASP A 103 9.53 21.32 -11.61
C ASP A 103 10.87 20.60 -11.57
N LEU A 104 11.99 21.31 -11.76
CA LEU A 104 13.32 20.72 -11.89
C LEU A 104 13.70 19.78 -10.71
N HIS A 105 13.33 20.14 -9.49
CA HIS A 105 13.67 19.39 -8.27
C HIS A 105 12.48 19.17 -7.33
N SER A 106 11.27 19.45 -7.79
CA SER A 106 10.06 19.37 -6.99
C SER A 106 8.91 18.84 -7.85
N HIS A 107 8.22 17.81 -7.33
CA HIS A 107 7.08 17.22 -8.00
C HIS A 107 5.92 17.13 -7.02
N PHE A 108 4.80 17.75 -7.37
CA PHE A 108 3.57 17.63 -6.59
C PHE A 108 2.51 16.89 -7.39
N ARG A 109 1.93 15.87 -6.79
CA ARG A 109 0.93 15.01 -7.42
C ARG A 109 -0.25 14.77 -6.51
N MET A 110 -1.45 14.69 -7.11
CA MET A 110 -2.65 14.25 -6.42
C MET A 110 -3.38 13.19 -7.24
N ALA A 111 -3.92 12.21 -6.54
CA ALA A 111 -4.71 11.14 -7.12
C ALA A 111 -5.92 10.83 -6.25
N ALA A 112 -6.97 10.33 -6.87
CA ALA A 112 -8.09 9.68 -6.20
C ALA A 112 -8.02 8.18 -6.44
N TYR A 113 -8.50 7.40 -5.48
CA TYR A 113 -8.55 5.95 -5.62
C TYR A 113 -9.88 5.37 -5.16
N ILE A 114 -10.17 4.19 -5.68
CA ILE A 114 -11.23 3.31 -5.21
C ILE A 114 -10.64 1.91 -5.01
N LYS A 115 -11.16 1.19 -4.02
CA LYS A 115 -10.84 -0.21 -3.73
C LYS A 115 -12.10 -0.98 -3.46
N GLY A 116 -12.21 -2.19 -3.97
CA GLY A 116 -13.26 -3.14 -3.61
C GLY A 116 -12.62 -4.46 -3.20
N ALA A 117 -13.21 -5.14 -2.22
CA ALA A 117 -12.77 -6.46 -1.79
C ALA A 117 -13.97 -7.38 -1.57
N VAL A 118 -13.78 -8.66 -1.91
CA VAL A 118 -14.72 -9.75 -1.63
C VAL A 118 -13.98 -10.77 -0.79
N ILE A 119 -14.45 -10.96 0.43
CA ILE A 119 -13.82 -11.80 1.46
C ILE A 119 -14.72 -12.96 1.82
N ASN A 120 -14.14 -14.12 2.05
CA ASN A 120 -14.84 -15.35 2.43
C ASN A 120 -14.60 -15.77 3.89
N ASN A 121 -13.84 -15.00 4.67
CA ASN A 121 -13.59 -15.29 6.07
C ASN A 121 -14.83 -15.08 6.95
N PRO A 122 -14.99 -15.82 8.04
CA PRO A 122 -15.85 -15.41 9.13
C PRO A 122 -15.31 -14.12 9.75
N PHE A 123 -16.17 -13.34 10.39
CA PHE A 123 -15.71 -12.26 11.24
C PHE A 123 -15.09 -12.84 12.52
N TYR A 124 -14.08 -12.16 13.01
CA TYR A 124 -13.37 -12.62 14.21
C TYR A 124 -14.36 -12.78 15.37
N PRO A 125 -14.44 -13.96 16.02
CA PRO A 125 -15.44 -14.20 17.03
C PRO A 125 -15.23 -13.27 18.22
N GLN A 126 -16.33 -12.72 18.73
CA GLN A 126 -16.37 -12.05 20.02
C GLN A 126 -16.37 -13.13 21.08
N MET A 127 -15.21 -13.55 21.56
CA MET A 127 -15.15 -14.57 22.61
C MET A 127 -15.41 -13.95 23.97
N ILE A 128 -16.45 -14.41 24.65
CA ILE A 128 -16.65 -14.23 26.08
C ILE A 128 -16.12 -15.52 26.73
N ASP A 129 -14.83 -15.55 27.05
CA ASP A 129 -14.30 -16.58 27.93
C ASP A 129 -14.61 -16.17 29.36
N ASN A 130 -15.34 -17.01 30.11
CA ASN A 130 -15.73 -16.78 31.51
C ASN A 130 -14.52 -16.68 32.46
N SER A 131 -13.33 -17.06 32.02
CA SER A 131 -12.08 -17.05 32.79
C SER A 131 -11.08 -15.96 32.35
N ARG A 132 -11.33 -15.28 31.24
CA ARG A 132 -10.43 -14.26 30.67
C ARG A 132 -11.18 -12.98 30.31
N LYS A 133 -10.47 -11.86 30.22
CA LYS A 133 -11.05 -10.58 29.76
C LYS A 133 -11.75 -10.79 28.42
N PRO A 134 -13.00 -10.29 28.24
CA PRO A 134 -13.73 -10.46 27.02
C PRO A 134 -12.91 -9.86 25.87
N TYR A 135 -12.66 -10.67 24.84
CA TYR A 135 -11.95 -10.28 23.67
C TYR A 135 -12.91 -9.64 22.66
N LYS A 136 -12.58 -8.46 22.21
CA LYS A 136 -13.31 -7.78 21.15
C LYS A 136 -12.33 -7.34 20.06
N ASN A 137 -12.54 -7.77 18.83
CA ASN A 137 -11.88 -7.19 17.68
C ASN A 137 -12.81 -6.17 17.03
N ALA A 138 -12.42 -4.90 17.00
CA ALA A 138 -13.19 -3.82 16.39
C ALA A 138 -12.56 -3.34 15.06
N GLU A 139 -11.39 -3.89 14.70
CA GLU A 139 -10.73 -3.56 13.45
C GLU A 139 -11.29 -4.41 12.31
N LEU A 140 -11.72 -3.73 11.25
CA LEU A 140 -12.04 -4.32 9.95
C LEU A 140 -11.11 -3.71 8.90
N ASP A 141 -10.70 -4.52 7.93
CA ASP A 141 -9.90 -4.11 6.77
C ASP A 141 -10.39 -4.82 5.49
N LEU A 142 -10.00 -4.29 4.35
CA LEU A 142 -10.29 -4.88 3.03
C LEU A 142 -9.17 -5.84 2.57
N GLU A 143 -8.25 -6.18 3.46
CA GLU A 143 -7.12 -7.09 3.26
C GLU A 143 -7.33 -8.46 3.93
N GLY A 144 -8.59 -8.91 4.05
CA GLY A 144 -8.97 -10.21 4.59
C GLY A 144 -9.96 -10.15 5.75
N GLY A 145 -10.17 -9.01 6.38
CA GLY A 145 -11.09 -8.83 7.50
C GLY A 145 -12.55 -8.73 7.06
N ALA A 146 -12.85 -7.94 6.04
CA ALA A 146 -14.21 -7.70 5.58
C ALA A 146 -14.29 -7.44 4.07
N SER A 147 -15.38 -7.86 3.45
CA SER A 147 -15.78 -7.36 2.13
C SER A 147 -16.20 -5.90 2.24
N GLY A 148 -16.09 -5.17 1.13
CA GLY A 148 -16.53 -3.79 1.12
C GLY A 148 -15.88 -2.96 0.03
N VAL A 149 -16.06 -1.64 0.18
CA VAL A 149 -15.49 -0.66 -0.74
C VAL A 149 -14.78 0.44 0.05
N ALA A 150 -13.74 0.99 -0.54
CA ALA A 150 -13.05 2.17 -0.04
C ALA A 150 -12.84 3.17 -1.15
N GLY A 151 -12.72 4.44 -0.79
CA GLY A 151 -12.33 5.49 -1.70
C GLY A 151 -11.64 6.62 -0.95
N GLY A 152 -10.77 7.34 -1.64
CA GLY A 152 -10.04 8.42 -1.00
C GLY A 152 -9.17 9.21 -1.95
N VAL A 153 -8.40 10.10 -1.37
CA VAL A 153 -7.45 10.96 -2.06
C VAL A 153 -6.07 10.82 -1.45
N VAL A 154 -5.07 10.96 -2.29
CA VAL A 154 -3.66 10.97 -1.89
C VAL A 154 -2.96 12.14 -2.54
N ALA A 155 -2.15 12.85 -1.75
CA ALA A 155 -1.27 13.92 -2.21
C ALA A 155 0.17 13.55 -1.89
N THR A 156 1.07 13.74 -2.84
CA THR A 156 2.50 13.44 -2.66
C THR A 156 3.34 14.58 -3.17
N GLN A 157 4.26 15.04 -2.34
CA GLN A 157 5.28 16.03 -2.66
C GLN A 157 6.65 15.36 -2.62
N LEU A 158 7.36 15.43 -3.74
CA LEU A 158 8.77 15.09 -3.83
C LEU A 158 9.59 16.36 -3.90
N ILE A 159 10.60 16.48 -3.05
CA ILE A 159 11.57 17.59 -3.05
C ILE A 159 12.96 16.97 -3.02
N HIS A 160 13.68 17.02 -4.14
CA HIS A 160 14.97 16.35 -4.31
C HIS A 160 14.87 14.85 -4.01
N LYS A 161 15.39 14.43 -2.86
CA LYS A 161 15.43 13.03 -2.38
C LYS A 161 14.41 12.73 -1.29
N LEU A 162 13.65 13.73 -0.85
CA LEU A 162 12.63 13.61 0.20
C LEU A 162 11.25 13.55 -0.44
N ALA A 163 10.52 12.49 -0.18
CA ALA A 163 9.11 12.33 -0.56
C ALA A 163 8.24 12.38 0.69
N ILE A 164 7.16 13.16 0.65
CA ILE A 164 6.15 13.21 1.71
C ILE A 164 4.79 12.96 1.06
N SER A 165 3.99 12.07 1.63
CA SER A 165 2.66 11.72 1.13
C SER A 165 1.64 11.70 2.25
N GLY A 166 0.46 12.26 1.99
CA GLY A 166 -0.68 12.18 2.87
C GLY A 166 -1.86 11.51 2.15
N THR A 167 -2.57 10.64 2.85
CA THR A 167 -3.76 9.95 2.34
C THR A 167 -4.93 10.17 3.30
N LEU A 168 -6.10 10.39 2.74
CA LEU A 168 -7.37 10.38 3.46
C LEU A 168 -8.37 9.54 2.68
N GLY A 169 -8.96 8.56 3.33
CA GLY A 169 -9.88 7.62 2.72
C GLY A 169 -11.03 7.25 3.65
N TYR A 170 -12.08 6.73 3.05
CA TYR A 170 -13.27 6.24 3.73
C TYR A 170 -13.55 4.81 3.29
N ASN A 171 -13.87 3.95 4.26
CA ASN A 171 -14.24 2.55 4.05
C ASN A 171 -15.69 2.32 4.42
N ARG A 172 -16.37 1.56 3.58
CA ARG A 172 -17.67 0.95 3.87
C ARG A 172 -17.50 -0.56 3.86
N PHE A 173 -17.57 -1.17 5.04
CA PHE A 173 -17.52 -2.61 5.21
C PHE A 173 -18.89 -3.23 4.99
N MET A 174 -18.91 -4.44 4.49
CA MET A 174 -20.11 -5.19 4.09
C MET A 174 -20.01 -6.63 4.62
N ASN A 175 -21.09 -7.37 4.43
CA ASN A 175 -21.09 -8.82 4.70
C ASN A 175 -20.00 -9.52 3.88
N ASN A 176 -19.35 -10.49 4.48
CA ASN A 176 -18.50 -11.44 3.76
C ASN A 176 -19.37 -12.44 2.98
N THR A 177 -18.80 -13.19 2.06
CA THR A 177 -19.54 -14.05 1.14
C THR A 177 -20.54 -14.99 1.85
N LYS A 178 -20.14 -15.52 3.04
CA LYS A 178 -20.95 -16.49 3.81
C LYS A 178 -21.30 -16.00 5.22
N ASN A 179 -20.85 -14.80 5.61
CA ASN A 179 -20.95 -14.33 6.97
C ASN A 179 -21.51 -12.91 6.99
N ARG A 180 -22.52 -12.69 7.84
CA ARG A 180 -23.09 -11.34 8.05
C ARG A 180 -22.15 -10.54 8.95
N LEU A 181 -22.00 -9.24 8.61
CA LEU A 181 -21.28 -8.29 9.46
C LEU A 181 -22.03 -8.17 10.80
N PRO A 182 -21.35 -8.44 11.94
CA PRO A 182 -21.96 -8.30 13.26
C PRO A 182 -22.43 -6.86 13.52
N ASP A 183 -23.61 -6.73 14.14
CA ASP A 183 -24.23 -5.41 14.39
C ASP A 183 -23.41 -4.55 15.39
N GLU A 184 -22.55 -5.17 16.22
CA GLU A 184 -21.65 -4.53 17.15
C GLU A 184 -20.33 -4.00 16.51
N MET A 185 -20.08 -4.35 15.27
CA MET A 185 -18.92 -3.88 14.52
C MET A 185 -19.26 -2.62 13.69
N SER A 186 -18.33 -1.69 13.59
CA SER A 186 -18.50 -0.52 12.76
C SER A 186 -18.41 -0.89 11.27
N ALA A 187 -19.47 -0.60 10.52
CA ALA A 187 -19.49 -0.77 9.08
C ALA A 187 -18.74 0.35 8.34
N ASN A 188 -18.34 1.42 9.04
CA ASN A 188 -17.73 2.60 8.44
C ASN A 188 -16.47 3.00 9.19
N ALA A 189 -15.43 3.37 8.44
CA ALA A 189 -14.19 3.88 9.01
C ALA A 189 -13.54 4.93 8.10
N VAL A 190 -12.84 5.86 8.71
CA VAL A 190 -11.91 6.78 8.03
C VAL A 190 -10.50 6.27 8.21
N ASN A 191 -9.75 6.16 7.10
CA ASN A 191 -8.33 5.88 7.11
C ASN A 191 -7.55 7.15 6.79
N TYR A 192 -6.46 7.36 7.47
CA TYR A 192 -5.54 8.46 7.18
C TYR A 192 -4.11 8.01 7.34
N SER A 193 -3.22 8.59 6.56
CA SER A 193 -1.78 8.31 6.67
C SER A 193 -0.93 9.53 6.38
N LEU A 194 0.26 9.53 6.95
CA LEU A 194 1.34 10.45 6.60
C LEU A 194 2.61 9.62 6.45
N SER A 195 3.20 9.66 5.26
CA SER A 195 4.39 8.89 4.93
C SER A 195 5.51 9.82 4.52
N ALA A 196 6.72 9.56 5.01
CA ALA A 196 7.93 10.26 4.60
C ALA A 196 8.99 9.25 4.17
N GLY A 197 9.65 9.51 3.06
CA GLY A 197 10.70 8.65 2.51
C GLY A 197 11.89 9.45 2.05
N TYR A 198 13.08 8.92 2.25
CA TYR A 198 14.33 9.55 1.85
C TYR A 198 15.23 8.58 1.09
N LEU A 199 15.68 8.99 -0.10
CA LEU A 199 16.67 8.25 -0.90
C LEU A 199 18.07 8.45 -0.29
N LEU A 200 18.54 7.42 0.43
CA LEU A 200 19.84 7.43 1.10
C LEU A 200 20.99 7.15 0.12
N LEU A 201 20.81 6.15 -0.74
CA LEU A 201 21.78 5.75 -1.78
C LEU A 201 21.08 5.56 -3.13
N PRO A 202 21.76 5.87 -4.25
CA PRO A 202 23.10 6.47 -4.35
C PRO A 202 23.11 7.96 -3.99
N ARG A 203 24.23 8.47 -3.52
CA ARG A 203 24.40 9.91 -3.31
C ARG A 203 24.37 10.69 -4.62
N THR A 204 24.94 10.08 -5.68
CA THR A 204 24.98 10.63 -7.04
C THR A 204 24.65 9.52 -8.04
N TYR A 205 23.67 9.75 -8.90
CA TYR A 205 23.32 8.79 -9.96
C TYR A 205 24.39 8.81 -11.08
N ARG A 206 24.84 7.61 -11.46
CA ARG A 206 25.73 7.40 -12.63
C ARG A 206 25.06 6.54 -13.71
N SER A 207 24.16 5.64 -13.32
CA SER A 207 23.37 4.79 -14.22
C SER A 207 22.07 4.35 -13.55
N TYR A 208 21.11 3.84 -14.31
CA TYR A 208 19.86 3.26 -13.81
C TYR A 208 20.04 1.88 -13.16
N GLU A 209 21.20 1.26 -13.36
CA GLU A 209 21.54 -0.06 -12.79
C GLU A 209 21.95 0.02 -11.32
N GLN A 210 22.23 1.23 -10.83
CA GLN A 210 22.59 1.41 -9.45
C GLN A 210 21.44 1.01 -8.52
N THR A 211 21.78 0.30 -7.45
CA THR A 211 20.82 -0.03 -6.40
C THR A 211 20.46 1.23 -5.61
N ASN A 212 19.16 1.48 -5.49
CA ASN A 212 18.63 2.52 -4.62
C ASN A 212 18.35 1.94 -3.24
N LEU A 213 18.73 2.67 -2.21
CA LEU A 213 18.38 2.40 -0.83
C LEU A 213 17.54 3.57 -0.31
N ASN A 214 16.30 3.29 0.06
CA ASN A 214 15.39 4.25 0.64
C ASN A 214 15.06 3.88 2.08
N LEU A 215 14.90 4.89 2.92
CA LEU A 215 14.34 4.75 4.26
C LEU A 215 12.99 5.43 4.31
N TYR A 216 12.01 4.80 4.96
CA TYR A 216 10.66 5.31 5.11
C TYR A 216 10.20 5.26 6.56
N VAL A 217 9.32 6.20 6.89
CA VAL A 217 8.49 6.15 8.09
C VAL A 217 7.08 6.49 7.67
N GLU A 218 6.14 5.62 8.02
CA GLU A 218 4.72 5.81 7.73
C GLU A 218 3.94 5.86 9.05
N LEU A 219 3.07 6.85 9.19
CA LEU A 219 2.05 6.93 10.23
C LEU A 219 0.72 6.49 9.60
N LEU A 220 0.09 5.48 10.20
CA LEU A 220 -1.09 4.81 9.65
C LEU A 220 -2.21 4.86 10.68
N GLY A 221 -3.26 5.60 10.39
CA GLY A 221 -4.38 5.76 11.30
C GLY A 221 -5.68 5.24 10.73
N LYS A 222 -6.56 4.78 11.62
CA LYS A 222 -7.93 4.42 11.33
C LYS A 222 -8.84 4.86 12.47
N ALA A 223 -10.03 5.33 12.13
CA ALA A 223 -11.07 5.66 13.09
C ALA A 223 -12.41 5.12 12.60
N ASN A 224 -13.05 4.30 13.43
CA ASN A 224 -14.43 3.86 13.21
C ASN A 224 -15.38 5.04 13.42
N THR A 225 -16.39 5.20 12.55
CA THR A 225 -17.27 6.37 12.55
C THR A 225 -18.69 6.09 13.03
N ASP A 226 -19.07 4.82 13.15
CA ASP A 226 -20.41 4.45 13.62
C ASP A 226 -20.55 4.62 15.13
N ALA A 227 -21.77 4.88 15.59
CA ALA A 227 -22.05 5.09 17.01
C ALA A 227 -21.77 3.84 17.87
N VAL A 228 -21.87 2.64 17.29
CA VAL A 228 -21.63 1.37 17.96
C VAL A 228 -20.16 1.14 18.36
N SER A 229 -19.23 1.77 17.62
CA SER A 229 -17.80 1.59 17.87
C SER A 229 -17.03 2.81 17.33
N ARG A 230 -16.71 3.75 18.22
CA ARG A 230 -15.92 4.96 17.91
C ARG A 230 -14.45 4.78 18.31
N ASN A 231 -13.90 3.66 17.94
CA ASN A 231 -12.52 3.31 18.26
C ASN A 231 -11.57 3.85 17.18
N HIS A 232 -10.36 4.15 17.58
CA HIS A 232 -9.31 4.63 16.67
C HIS A 232 -7.95 4.11 17.09
N TYR A 233 -6.99 4.16 16.16
CA TYR A 233 -5.58 3.96 16.41
C TYR A 233 -4.70 4.80 15.49
N LEU A 234 -3.46 4.95 15.89
CA LEU A 234 -2.35 5.41 15.06
C LEU A 234 -1.17 4.46 15.25
N ASP A 235 -0.69 3.91 14.16
CA ASP A 235 0.49 3.05 14.10
C ASP A 235 1.65 3.79 13.46
N ILE A 236 2.87 3.35 13.76
CA ILE A 236 4.09 3.74 13.07
C ILE A 236 4.67 2.52 12.33
N ALA A 237 5.18 2.75 11.12
CA ALA A 237 5.79 1.72 10.30
C ALA A 237 7.12 2.23 9.69
N PRO A 238 8.25 2.10 10.39
CA PRO A 238 9.55 2.26 9.78
C PRO A 238 9.81 1.17 8.74
N ALA A 239 10.45 1.53 7.63
CA ALA A 239 10.73 0.63 6.53
C ALA A 239 12.05 0.94 5.82
N ILE A 240 12.62 -0.09 5.22
CA ILE A 240 13.78 -0.01 4.33
C ILE A 240 13.44 -0.64 2.99
N GLN A 241 13.87 -0.01 1.92
CA GLN A 241 13.59 -0.45 0.56
C GLN A 241 14.84 -0.48 -0.28
N PHE A 242 15.02 -1.57 -0.99
CA PHE A 242 16.05 -1.74 -2.02
C PHE A 242 15.39 -1.79 -3.40
N ILE A 243 15.91 -1.00 -4.35
CA ILE A 243 15.46 -1.03 -5.74
C ILE A 243 16.65 -1.37 -6.62
N PHE A 244 16.55 -2.46 -7.36
CA PHE A 244 17.56 -2.97 -8.27
C PHE A 244 17.14 -2.69 -9.72
N ASN A 245 18.07 -2.17 -10.53
CA ASN A 245 17.86 -1.91 -11.96
C ASN A 245 16.59 -1.11 -12.27
N SER A 246 16.13 -0.28 -11.32
CA SER A 246 14.88 0.48 -11.40
C SER A 246 13.61 -0.35 -11.66
N ALA A 247 13.69 -1.67 -11.60
CA ALA A 247 12.62 -2.59 -11.95
C ALA A 247 12.22 -3.53 -10.82
N THR A 248 13.17 -4.03 -10.04
CA THR A 248 12.94 -4.98 -8.94
C THR A 248 13.08 -4.29 -7.60
N ARG A 249 12.15 -4.56 -6.70
CA ARG A 249 12.09 -3.95 -5.38
C ARG A 249 11.94 -5.00 -4.28
N ILE A 250 12.63 -4.78 -3.17
CA ILE A 250 12.48 -5.54 -1.93
C ILE A 250 12.28 -4.53 -0.81
N ASP A 251 11.19 -4.68 -0.07
CA ASP A 251 10.82 -3.84 1.07
C ASP A 251 10.76 -4.68 2.34
N LEU A 252 11.26 -4.11 3.43
CA LEU A 252 11.13 -4.64 4.77
C LEU A 252 10.54 -3.55 5.64
N ALA A 253 9.44 -3.85 6.35
CA ALA A 253 8.78 -2.90 7.25
C ALA A 253 8.37 -3.55 8.55
N TYR A 254 8.33 -2.77 9.60
CA TYR A 254 7.80 -3.19 10.89
C TYR A 254 6.77 -2.17 11.35
N ARG A 255 5.53 -2.61 11.52
CA ARG A 255 4.40 -1.78 11.97
C ARG A 255 4.08 -2.11 13.42
N THR A 256 3.89 -1.08 14.24
CA THR A 256 3.48 -1.20 15.64
C THR A 256 2.58 -0.04 16.05
N GLU A 257 1.72 -0.25 17.04
CA GLU A 257 0.85 0.80 17.56
C GLU A 257 1.65 1.87 18.31
N LEU A 258 1.37 3.15 18.04
CA LEU A 258 1.81 4.28 18.84
C LEU A 258 0.80 4.60 19.94
N PHE A 259 -0.47 4.70 19.58
CA PHE A 259 -1.57 4.89 20.53
C PHE A 259 -2.91 4.53 19.86
N GLY A 260 -3.88 4.18 20.68
CA GLY A 260 -5.24 3.90 20.24
C GLY A 260 -6.10 3.35 21.37
N ASN A 261 -7.37 3.17 21.05
CA ASN A 261 -8.35 2.50 21.91
C ASN A 261 -9.14 1.42 21.16
N MET A 262 -8.70 1.11 19.93
CA MET A 262 -9.34 0.09 19.09
C MET A 262 -8.89 -1.30 19.54
N PRO A 263 -9.79 -2.16 20.05
CA PRO A 263 -9.45 -3.56 20.27
C PRO A 263 -9.08 -4.22 18.95
N ARG A 264 -7.89 -4.80 18.87
CA ARG A 264 -7.36 -5.45 17.66
C ARG A 264 -6.73 -6.79 17.99
N ASN A 265 -6.81 -7.73 17.05
CA ASN A 265 -6.11 -9.00 17.17
C ASN A 265 -4.63 -8.89 16.83
N VAL A 266 -4.25 -7.88 16.03
CA VAL A 266 -2.88 -7.68 15.54
C VAL A 266 -2.44 -6.25 15.82
N PHE A 267 -1.40 -6.09 16.66
CA PHE A 267 -0.76 -4.80 16.96
C PHE A 267 0.58 -4.65 16.24
N ASN A 268 1.28 -5.77 16.04
CA ASN A 268 2.63 -5.78 15.48
C ASN A 268 2.67 -6.61 14.21
N THR A 269 3.23 -6.05 13.14
CA THR A 269 3.33 -6.73 11.85
C THR A 269 4.71 -6.50 11.25
N PHE A 270 5.40 -7.58 10.88
CA PHE A 270 6.57 -7.54 10.03
C PHE A 270 6.16 -7.82 8.59
N THR A 271 6.56 -6.96 7.67
CA THR A 271 6.20 -7.06 6.24
C THR A 271 7.46 -7.26 5.41
N VAL A 272 7.40 -8.26 4.53
CA VAL A 272 8.36 -8.46 3.45
C VAL A 272 7.59 -8.32 2.14
N ARG A 273 8.05 -7.44 1.25
CA ARG A 273 7.44 -7.24 -0.05
C ARG A 273 8.47 -7.41 -1.14
N PHE A 274 8.13 -8.16 -2.15
CA PHE A 274 8.85 -8.26 -3.41
C PHE A 274 7.99 -7.69 -4.53
N GLU A 275 8.59 -6.89 -5.41
CA GLU A 275 7.92 -6.35 -6.59
C GLU A 275 8.86 -6.37 -7.78
N HIS A 276 8.32 -6.73 -8.95
CA HIS A 276 9.04 -6.65 -10.21
C HIS A 276 8.16 -5.99 -11.28
N ASN A 277 8.70 -4.97 -11.95
CA ASN A 277 8.02 -4.20 -12.97
C ASN A 277 8.57 -4.53 -14.36
N ILE A 278 7.67 -4.85 -15.29
CA ILE A 278 7.96 -5.15 -16.69
C ILE A 278 7.44 -3.95 -17.51
N PHE A 279 8.36 -3.22 -18.12
CA PHE A 279 8.04 -1.99 -18.86
C PHE A 279 7.71 -2.30 -20.32
N ASN A 280 6.86 -1.46 -20.93
CA ASN A 280 6.51 -1.51 -22.37
C ASN A 280 5.92 -2.85 -22.84
N VAL A 281 5.10 -3.50 -22.01
CA VAL A 281 4.48 -4.79 -22.34
C VAL A 281 3.52 -4.69 -23.51
N VAL A 282 2.82 -3.57 -23.65
CA VAL A 282 1.91 -3.30 -24.78
C VAL A 282 2.61 -2.35 -25.74
N LYS A 283 3.20 -2.89 -26.82
CA LYS A 283 3.71 -2.06 -27.91
C LYS A 283 2.54 -1.29 -28.54
N ARG A 284 2.60 0.03 -28.61
CA ARG A 284 1.72 0.80 -29.46
C ARG A 284 1.92 0.28 -30.90
N LYS A 285 0.88 -0.29 -31.51
CA LYS A 285 0.82 -0.40 -32.98
C LYS A 285 0.82 1.04 -33.47
N GLY A 286 1.95 1.44 -34.09
CA GLY A 286 2.11 2.71 -34.77
C GLY A 286 1.17 2.84 -35.97
#